data_9f62c2e1c5592231584077a96a331ca5
#
_entry.id   9f62c2e1c5592231584077a96a331ca5
#
_cell.length_a   1.000
_cell.length_b   1.000
_cell.length_c   1.000
_cell.angle_alpha   90.00
_cell.angle_beta   90.00
_cell.angle_gamma   90.00
#
_symmetry.space_group_name_H-M   'P 1'
#
loop_
_entity.id
_entity.type
_entity.pdbx_description
1 polymer ?
#
loop_
_entity_poly.entity_id
_entity_poly.type
_entity_poly.pdbx_seq_one_letter_code
_entity_poly.pdbx_strand_id
1 'polypeptide(L)'
;LARCLALMDSEEQKNPELPMLIHSDLRVVAEDGTLIASSFADYQALKPLRNSFASQLVCNTVTGCTALMNSVLLKKALPIPPQAIMHDWWLGLVALAFGRACYIDAPLLDYRQHDANTIGAREYQTGGHFFKRLLDVSKNPIFQSTAQQAQIFASQHNDTLSSKQRLILGAGKALAIDNPVLQKSIYRVLRNL
;
A
#
# COMPACT_ATOMS: atom_id res chain seq x y z
N LEU A 1 -18.74 -5.78 3.99
CA LEU A 1 -18.18 -6.33 5.23
C LEU A 1 -18.30 -7.86 5.28
N ALA A 2 -19.49 -8.46 5.01
CA ALA A 2 -19.71 -9.91 5.12
C ALA A 2 -18.69 -10.75 4.33
N ARG A 3 -18.36 -10.37 3.09
CA ARG A 3 -17.36 -11.09 2.27
C ARG A 3 -15.96 -11.00 2.87
N CYS A 4 -15.59 -9.86 3.46
CA CYS A 4 -14.28 -9.70 4.12
C CYS A 4 -14.22 -10.57 5.39
N LEU A 5 -15.30 -10.61 6.18
CA LEU A 5 -15.38 -11.47 7.37
C LEU A 5 -15.30 -12.94 7.00
N ALA A 6 -16.07 -13.40 6.04
CA ALA A 6 -16.04 -14.81 5.60
C ALA A 6 -14.64 -15.24 5.12
N LEU A 7 -13.93 -14.35 4.40
CA LEU A 7 -12.56 -14.63 3.98
C LEU A 7 -11.59 -14.61 5.17
N MET A 8 -11.74 -13.68 6.11
CA MET A 8 -10.93 -13.64 7.33
C MET A 8 -11.11 -14.91 8.15
N ASP A 9 -12.35 -15.31 8.44
CA ASP A 9 -12.66 -16.53 9.19
C ASP A 9 -12.05 -17.77 8.52
N SER A 10 -12.16 -17.89 7.19
CA SER A 10 -11.58 -19.00 6.44
C SER A 10 -10.06 -19.05 6.50
N GLU A 11 -9.40 -17.91 6.49
CA GLU A 11 -7.93 -17.83 6.55
C GLU A 11 -7.42 -18.02 7.99
N GLU A 12 -8.12 -17.49 9.00
CA GLU A 12 -7.78 -17.67 10.41
C GLU A 12 -7.94 -19.12 10.86
N GLN A 13 -8.94 -19.84 10.36
CA GLN A 13 -9.08 -21.28 10.63
C GLN A 13 -7.84 -22.09 10.16
N LYS A 14 -7.21 -21.67 9.08
CA LYS A 14 -6.00 -22.34 8.55
C LYS A 14 -4.74 -21.93 9.30
N ASN A 15 -4.67 -20.66 9.70
CA ASN A 15 -3.45 -20.05 10.28
C ASN A 15 -3.84 -19.00 11.34
N PRO A 16 -4.24 -19.42 12.56
CA PRO A 16 -4.79 -18.51 13.58
C PRO A 16 -3.77 -17.47 14.09
N GLU A 17 -2.47 -17.78 14.03
CA GLU A 17 -1.40 -16.89 14.50
C GLU A 17 -0.82 -16.00 13.38
N LEU A 18 -1.40 -16.03 12.18
CA LEU A 18 -0.88 -15.26 11.05
C LEU A 18 -1.42 -13.82 11.08
N PRO A 19 -0.57 -12.78 11.04
CA PRO A 19 -1.01 -11.42 10.83
C PRO A 19 -1.73 -11.28 9.48
N MET A 20 -3.02 -10.86 9.48
CA MET A 20 -3.81 -10.81 8.26
C MET A 20 -4.53 -9.49 8.07
N LEU A 21 -4.54 -9.04 6.81
CA LEU A 21 -5.30 -7.92 6.31
C LEU A 21 -6.11 -8.37 5.10
N ILE A 22 -7.41 -8.11 5.12
CA ILE A 22 -8.30 -8.29 3.97
C ILE A 22 -8.71 -6.92 3.49
N HIS A 23 -8.64 -6.66 2.19
CA HIS A 23 -9.17 -5.43 1.61
C HIS A 23 -9.88 -5.72 0.29
N SER A 24 -10.68 -4.78 -0.17
CA SER A 24 -11.41 -4.93 -1.43
C SER A 24 -11.17 -3.76 -2.35
N ASP A 25 -11.63 -3.90 -3.58
CA ASP A 25 -11.83 -2.76 -4.46
C ASP A 25 -13.02 -1.90 -4.00
N LEU A 26 -13.15 -0.74 -4.59
CA LEU A 26 -14.25 0.19 -4.40
C LEU A 26 -14.62 0.87 -5.73
N ARG A 27 -15.85 1.38 -5.81
CA ARG A 27 -16.26 2.28 -6.90
C ARG A 27 -15.94 3.72 -6.51
N VAL A 28 -15.56 4.52 -7.47
CA VAL A 28 -15.42 5.97 -7.30
C VAL A 28 -16.72 6.62 -7.76
N VAL A 29 -17.34 7.39 -6.88
CA VAL A 29 -18.58 8.13 -7.18
C VAL A 29 -18.40 9.62 -6.88
N ALA A 30 -19.07 10.47 -7.63
CA ALA A 30 -19.11 11.90 -7.38
C ALA A 30 -19.94 12.22 -6.12
N GLU A 31 -19.97 13.49 -5.73
CA GLU A 31 -20.71 13.95 -4.56
C GLU A 31 -22.22 13.67 -4.67
N ASP A 32 -22.77 13.77 -5.88
CA ASP A 32 -24.16 13.48 -6.20
C ASP A 32 -24.47 11.97 -6.36
N GLY A 33 -23.47 11.10 -6.22
CA GLY A 33 -23.58 9.63 -6.39
C GLY A 33 -23.36 9.15 -7.81
N THR A 34 -23.10 10.01 -8.79
CA THR A 34 -22.79 9.63 -10.17
C THR A 34 -21.52 8.78 -10.22
N LEU A 35 -21.53 7.65 -10.94
CA LEU A 35 -20.38 6.77 -11.08
C LEU A 35 -19.28 7.45 -11.90
N ILE A 36 -18.08 7.58 -11.30
CA ILE A 36 -16.86 8.06 -11.96
C ILE A 36 -16.05 6.86 -12.48
N ALA A 37 -15.85 5.83 -11.64
CA ALA A 37 -15.13 4.63 -12.02
C ALA A 37 -15.67 3.40 -11.27
N SER A 38 -15.79 2.28 -11.99
CA SER A 38 -16.29 1.01 -11.44
C SER A 38 -15.25 0.27 -10.59
N SER A 39 -13.97 0.59 -10.74
CA SER A 39 -12.84 0.05 -10.00
C SER A 39 -11.86 1.17 -9.66
N PHE A 40 -11.54 1.33 -8.38
CA PHE A 40 -10.50 2.24 -7.93
C PHE A 40 -9.11 1.73 -8.29
N ALA A 41 -8.91 0.43 -8.19
CA ALA A 41 -7.64 -0.19 -8.54
C ALA A 41 -7.26 0.09 -9.99
N ASP A 42 -8.21 -0.08 -10.92
CA ASP A 42 -8.00 0.23 -12.34
C ASP A 42 -7.84 1.74 -12.57
N TYR A 43 -8.67 2.55 -11.92
CA TYR A 43 -8.65 4.01 -12.03
C TYR A 43 -7.30 4.61 -11.61
N GLN A 44 -6.67 4.01 -10.61
CA GLN A 44 -5.36 4.40 -10.09
C GLN A 44 -4.19 3.58 -10.68
N ALA A 45 -4.46 2.64 -11.60
CA ALA A 45 -3.48 1.67 -12.12
C ALA A 45 -2.71 0.91 -11.03
N LEU A 46 -3.40 0.56 -9.95
CA LEU A 46 -2.87 -0.30 -8.88
C LEU A 46 -2.95 -1.77 -9.30
N LYS A 47 -2.12 -2.59 -8.67
CA LYS A 47 -2.09 -4.05 -8.93
C LYS A 47 -2.15 -4.85 -7.63
N PRO A 48 -3.26 -4.78 -6.88
CA PRO A 48 -3.35 -5.38 -5.55
C PRO A 48 -3.23 -6.91 -5.56
N LEU A 49 -3.62 -7.57 -6.65
CA LEU A 49 -3.44 -9.02 -6.84
C LEU A 49 -1.96 -9.47 -6.93
N ARG A 50 -1.06 -8.56 -7.27
CA ARG A 50 0.39 -8.82 -7.37
C ARG A 50 1.16 -8.17 -6.23
N ASN A 51 0.49 -7.92 -5.11
CA ASN A 51 1.09 -7.21 -4.01
C ASN A 51 2.13 -8.08 -3.30
N SER A 52 3.27 -7.49 -2.99
CA SER A 52 4.38 -8.08 -2.27
C SER A 52 4.91 -7.07 -1.25
N PHE A 53 5.72 -7.51 -0.29
CA PHE A 53 6.38 -6.58 0.64
C PHE A 53 7.20 -5.50 -0.07
N ALA A 54 7.89 -5.87 -1.16
CA ALA A 54 8.68 -4.93 -1.94
C ALA A 54 7.82 -3.90 -2.68
N SER A 55 6.77 -4.35 -3.38
CA SER A 55 5.86 -3.46 -4.10
C SER A 55 5.07 -2.56 -3.14
N GLN A 56 4.62 -3.10 -2.00
CA GLN A 56 3.92 -2.33 -0.97
C GLN A 56 4.82 -1.27 -0.33
N LEU A 57 6.13 -1.49 -0.24
CA LEU A 57 7.05 -0.49 0.29
C LEU A 57 7.04 0.81 -0.52
N VAL A 58 6.88 0.72 -1.84
CA VAL A 58 6.96 1.87 -2.75
C VAL A 58 5.60 2.29 -3.34
N CYS A 59 4.56 1.49 -3.17
CA CYS A 59 3.24 1.75 -3.74
C CYS A 59 2.16 1.16 -2.84
N ASN A 60 1.39 2.01 -2.18
CA ASN A 60 0.26 1.55 -1.37
C ASN A 60 -0.86 1.00 -2.27
N THR A 61 -1.24 -0.25 -2.06
CA THR A 61 -2.38 -0.88 -2.74
C THR A 61 -3.57 -1.10 -1.81
N VAL A 62 -3.40 -0.83 -0.51
CA VAL A 62 -4.46 -0.97 0.50
C VAL A 62 -5.19 0.35 0.66
N THR A 63 -6.52 0.31 0.59
CA THR A 63 -7.37 1.47 0.89
C THR A 63 -8.00 1.28 2.25
N GLY A 64 -7.68 2.15 3.20
CA GLY A 64 -8.02 1.99 4.62
C GLY A 64 -9.51 1.76 4.90
N CYS A 65 -10.41 2.45 4.17
CA CYS A 65 -11.86 2.29 4.33
C CYS A 65 -12.39 0.91 3.87
N THR A 66 -11.62 0.13 3.12
CA THR A 66 -11.97 -1.24 2.69
C THR A 66 -11.27 -2.32 3.50
N ALA A 67 -10.37 -1.95 4.41
CA ALA A 67 -9.50 -2.88 5.11
C ALA A 67 -10.14 -3.46 6.37
N LEU A 68 -10.05 -4.78 6.51
CA LEU A 68 -10.35 -5.56 7.72
C LEU A 68 -9.05 -6.21 8.19
N MET A 69 -8.77 -6.15 9.48
CA MET A 69 -7.54 -6.64 10.09
C MET A 69 -7.86 -7.57 11.25
N ASN A 70 -7.06 -8.62 11.42
CA ASN A 70 -7.17 -9.45 12.60
C ASN A 70 -6.38 -8.87 13.80
N SER A 71 -6.66 -9.39 14.98
CA SER A 71 -6.01 -8.94 16.22
C SER A 71 -4.51 -9.22 16.24
N VAL A 72 -4.04 -10.25 15.53
CA VAL A 72 -2.62 -10.62 15.43
C VAL A 72 -1.86 -9.55 14.67
N LEU A 73 -2.42 -9.07 13.54
CA LEU A 73 -1.84 -7.96 12.79
C LEU A 73 -1.79 -6.68 13.63
N LEU A 74 -2.89 -6.33 14.31
CA LEU A 74 -2.95 -5.11 15.12
C LEU A 74 -1.93 -5.14 16.25
N LYS A 75 -1.78 -6.25 16.98
CA LYS A 75 -0.76 -6.40 18.04
C LYS A 75 0.65 -6.19 17.51
N LYS A 76 0.93 -6.58 16.25
CA LYS A 76 2.25 -6.47 15.65
C LYS A 76 2.52 -5.08 15.03
N ALA A 77 1.48 -4.41 14.55
CA ALA A 77 1.59 -3.15 13.84
C ALA A 77 1.48 -1.92 14.74
N LEU A 78 0.90 -2.04 15.93
CA LEU A 78 0.69 -0.92 16.85
C LEU A 78 1.83 -0.77 17.86
N PRO A 79 2.17 0.45 18.29
CA PRO A 79 1.66 1.72 17.74
C PRO A 79 2.18 2.00 16.32
N ILE A 80 1.33 2.59 15.47
CA ILE A 80 1.76 3.07 14.15
C ILE A 80 2.71 4.25 14.37
N PRO A 81 3.91 4.25 13.77
CA PRO A 81 4.85 5.37 13.91
C PRO A 81 4.25 6.67 13.36
N PRO A 82 4.47 7.82 14.04
CA PRO A 82 4.00 9.11 13.52
C PRO A 82 4.55 9.48 12.14
N GLN A 83 5.68 8.88 11.75
CA GLN A 83 6.34 9.11 10.47
C GLN A 83 5.87 8.13 9.38
N ALA A 84 4.95 7.20 9.68
CA ALA A 84 4.33 6.37 8.65
C ALA A 84 3.61 7.27 7.63
N ILE A 85 3.76 6.99 6.34
CA ILE A 85 3.18 7.82 5.27
C ILE A 85 1.66 7.86 5.42
N MET A 86 1.05 6.68 5.64
CA MET A 86 -0.38 6.48 5.93
C MET A 86 -0.55 5.23 6.79
N HIS A 87 -1.59 5.22 7.62
CA HIS A 87 -1.88 4.09 8.50
C HIS A 87 -2.16 2.78 7.73
N ASP A 88 -2.90 2.84 6.64
CA ASP A 88 -3.22 1.68 5.79
C ASP A 88 -2.00 1.16 5.03
N TRP A 89 -1.12 2.06 4.59
CA TRP A 89 0.16 1.68 3.99
C TRP A 89 1.05 0.92 4.98
N TRP A 90 1.16 1.43 6.21
CA TRP A 90 1.91 0.78 7.27
C TRP A 90 1.35 -0.60 7.63
N LEU A 91 0.03 -0.70 7.81
CA LEU A 91 -0.65 -1.96 8.10
C LEU A 91 -0.46 -2.99 6.98
N GLY A 92 -0.55 -2.56 5.73
CA GLY A 92 -0.24 -3.38 4.56
C GLY A 92 1.20 -3.89 4.54
N LEU A 93 2.18 -3.03 4.90
CA LEU A 93 3.58 -3.43 5.01
C LEU A 93 3.79 -4.50 6.09
N VAL A 94 3.20 -4.32 7.29
CA VAL A 94 3.32 -5.30 8.39
C VAL A 94 2.65 -6.62 8.01
N ALA A 95 1.46 -6.57 7.38
CA ALA A 95 0.76 -7.75 6.92
C ALA A 95 1.60 -8.55 5.90
N LEU A 96 2.22 -7.88 4.92
CA LEU A 96 3.04 -8.54 3.89
C LEU A 96 4.44 -8.95 4.37
N ALA A 97 4.95 -8.32 5.43
CA ALA A 97 6.22 -8.71 6.02
C ALA A 97 6.10 -9.98 6.86
N PHE A 98 5.02 -10.13 7.62
CA PHE A 98 4.92 -11.14 8.67
C PHE A 98 3.73 -12.09 8.51
N GLY A 99 2.90 -11.87 7.51
CA GLY A 99 1.69 -12.61 7.30
C GLY A 99 1.17 -12.49 5.87
N ARG A 100 -0.07 -12.01 5.74
CA ARG A 100 -0.75 -11.97 4.45
C ARG A 100 -1.64 -10.73 4.31
N ALA A 101 -1.64 -10.11 3.12
CA ALA A 101 -2.68 -9.19 2.66
C ALA A 101 -3.46 -9.86 1.53
N CYS A 102 -4.78 -10.02 1.71
CA CYS A 102 -5.67 -10.62 0.72
C CYS A 102 -6.55 -9.55 0.09
N TYR A 103 -6.62 -9.56 -1.23
CA TYR A 103 -7.45 -8.65 -2.00
C TYR A 103 -8.70 -9.34 -2.54
N ILE A 104 -9.85 -8.74 -2.32
CA ILE A 104 -11.12 -9.14 -2.93
C ILE A 104 -11.30 -8.29 -4.18
N ASP A 105 -11.17 -8.92 -5.34
CA ASP A 105 -11.33 -8.29 -6.65
C ASP A 105 -12.82 -8.05 -6.95
N ALA A 106 -13.40 -7.20 -6.13
CA ALA A 106 -14.78 -6.74 -6.29
C ALA A 106 -14.96 -5.42 -5.52
N PRO A 107 -15.65 -4.44 -6.10
CA PRO A 107 -15.95 -3.18 -5.42
C PRO A 107 -17.04 -3.42 -4.36
N LEU A 108 -16.65 -3.38 -3.08
CA LEU A 108 -17.58 -3.61 -1.96
C LEU A 108 -18.04 -2.32 -1.28
N LEU A 109 -17.56 -1.18 -1.75
CA LEU A 109 -17.83 0.13 -1.17
C LEU A 109 -17.86 1.20 -2.27
N ASP A 110 -18.67 2.25 -2.07
CA ASP A 110 -18.64 3.46 -2.87
C ASP A 110 -17.79 4.53 -2.18
N TYR A 111 -16.71 4.94 -2.83
CA TYR A 111 -15.86 6.04 -2.39
C TYR A 111 -16.36 7.35 -2.99
N ARG A 112 -17.03 8.13 -2.17
CA ARG A 112 -17.55 9.45 -2.57
C ARG A 112 -16.40 10.46 -2.65
N GLN A 113 -16.23 11.03 -3.82
CA GLN A 113 -15.23 12.08 -4.06
C GLN A 113 -15.87 13.46 -3.96
N HIS A 114 -15.26 14.31 -3.14
CA HIS A 114 -15.65 15.71 -2.94
C HIS A 114 -14.39 16.55 -2.69
N ASP A 115 -14.50 17.87 -2.79
CA ASP A 115 -13.33 18.78 -2.72
C ASP A 115 -12.58 18.74 -1.38
N ALA A 116 -13.24 18.33 -0.31
CA ALA A 116 -12.65 18.20 1.02
C ALA A 116 -11.95 16.84 1.31
N ASN A 117 -11.85 15.94 0.32
CA ASN A 117 -11.13 14.67 0.52
C ASN A 117 -9.63 14.92 0.75
N THR A 118 -9.08 14.39 1.83
CA THR A 118 -7.65 14.51 2.17
C THR A 118 -6.75 13.94 1.06
N ILE A 119 -7.16 12.81 0.48
CA ILE A 119 -6.53 12.19 -0.70
C ILE A 119 -7.65 11.76 -1.63
N GLY A 120 -7.93 12.57 -2.66
CA GLY A 120 -8.93 12.23 -3.67
C GLY A 120 -8.44 11.13 -4.62
N ALA A 121 -9.38 10.34 -5.16
CA ALA A 121 -9.09 9.46 -6.29
C ALA A 121 -8.67 10.31 -7.51
N ARG A 122 -7.61 9.93 -8.18
CA ARG A 122 -7.14 10.62 -9.39
C ARG A 122 -7.03 9.60 -10.51
N GLU A 123 -7.63 9.91 -11.65
CA GLU A 123 -7.50 9.08 -12.84
C GLU A 123 -6.04 8.89 -13.23
N TYR A 124 -5.64 7.65 -13.45
CA TYR A 124 -4.36 7.34 -14.04
C TYR A 124 -4.39 7.69 -15.53
N GLN A 125 -3.94 8.89 -15.84
CA GLN A 125 -3.83 9.33 -17.24
C GLN A 125 -2.76 8.48 -17.96
N THR A 126 -3.23 7.56 -18.79
CA THR A 126 -2.42 6.82 -19.76
C THR A 126 -1.93 7.78 -20.84
N GLY A 127 -0.86 8.50 -20.59
CA GLY A 127 -0.29 9.41 -21.57
C GLY A 127 0.69 10.37 -20.93
N GLY A 128 1.98 10.12 -21.09
CA GLY A 128 3.07 11.07 -20.90
C GLY A 128 3.18 11.85 -19.59
N HIS A 129 2.08 12.19 -18.95
CA HIS A 129 2.05 13.01 -17.74
C HIS A 129 2.51 12.27 -16.47
N PHE A 130 2.20 10.98 -16.33
CA PHE A 130 2.73 10.17 -15.23
C PHE A 130 4.25 10.01 -15.38
N PHE A 131 4.71 9.70 -16.60
CA PHE A 131 6.14 9.64 -16.91
C PHE A 131 6.82 11.01 -16.73
N LYS A 132 6.15 12.12 -17.12
CA LYS A 132 6.68 13.46 -16.94
C LYS A 132 6.78 13.85 -15.47
N ARG A 133 5.79 13.46 -14.65
CA ARG A 133 5.79 13.67 -13.20
C ARG A 133 6.76 12.73 -12.45
N LEU A 134 6.98 11.51 -12.98
CA LEU A 134 8.08 10.64 -12.56
C LEU A 134 9.44 11.14 -13.10
N LEU A 135 9.44 11.93 -14.16
CA LEU A 135 10.65 12.53 -14.75
C LEU A 135 11.07 13.82 -14.03
N ASP A 136 10.14 14.53 -13.42
CA ASP A 136 10.40 15.72 -12.58
C ASP A 136 10.76 15.31 -11.12
N VAL A 137 11.56 14.24 -11.03
CA VAL A 137 11.84 13.46 -9.81
C VAL A 137 12.90 14.10 -8.92
N SER A 138 13.46 15.24 -9.30
CA SER A 138 14.51 15.87 -8.48
C SER A 138 14.06 16.32 -7.08
N LYS A 139 12.74 16.27 -6.78
CA LYS A 139 12.16 16.59 -5.45
C LYS A 139 10.84 15.87 -5.18
N ASN A 140 10.68 14.60 -5.56
CA ASN A 140 9.43 13.90 -5.25
C ASN A 140 9.41 13.53 -3.75
N PRO A 141 8.59 14.20 -2.93
CA PRO A 141 8.55 13.98 -1.47
C PRO A 141 8.23 12.53 -1.10
N ILE A 142 7.60 11.78 -2.01
CA ILE A 142 7.24 10.37 -1.77
C ILE A 142 8.49 9.48 -1.60
N PHE A 143 9.60 9.74 -2.31
CA PHE A 143 10.80 8.94 -2.18
C PHE A 143 11.48 9.16 -0.82
N GLN A 144 11.52 10.39 -0.35
CA GLN A 144 12.03 10.70 0.98
C GLN A 144 11.17 10.06 2.07
N SER A 145 9.84 10.18 1.96
CA SER A 145 8.91 9.55 2.90
C SER A 145 9.00 8.02 2.87
N THR A 146 9.16 7.41 1.68
CA THR A 146 9.37 5.97 1.54
C THR A 146 10.68 5.52 2.18
N ALA A 147 11.77 6.26 1.98
CA ALA A 147 13.06 5.95 2.60
C ALA A 147 12.99 6.04 4.12
N GLN A 148 12.32 7.06 4.65
CA GLN A 148 12.09 7.23 6.09
C GLN A 148 11.22 6.09 6.65
N GLN A 149 10.12 5.74 5.96
CA GLN A 149 9.27 4.60 6.34
C GLN A 149 10.05 3.28 6.33
N ALA A 150 10.90 3.05 5.32
CA ALA A 150 11.78 1.87 5.26
C ALA A 150 12.78 1.82 6.43
N GLN A 151 13.33 2.97 6.83
CA GLN A 151 14.24 3.07 7.97
C GLN A 151 13.54 2.73 9.28
N ILE A 152 12.36 3.30 9.51
CA ILE A 152 11.57 3.08 10.73
C ILE A 152 11.10 1.63 10.79
N PHE A 153 10.61 1.08 9.68
CA PHE A 153 10.21 -0.32 9.62
C PHE A 153 11.37 -1.26 9.97
N ALA A 154 12.55 -0.99 9.41
CA ALA A 154 13.75 -1.77 9.72
C ALA A 154 14.15 -1.67 11.20
N SER A 155 14.06 -0.50 11.82
CA SER A 155 14.43 -0.32 13.23
C SER A 155 13.45 -0.99 14.20
N GLN A 156 12.15 -0.96 13.89
CA GLN A 156 11.13 -1.56 14.75
C GLN A 156 11.08 -3.09 14.67
N HIS A 157 11.47 -3.67 13.53
CA HIS A 157 11.32 -5.10 13.26
C HIS A 157 12.64 -5.83 13.02
N ASN A 158 13.79 -5.21 13.32
CA ASN A 158 15.12 -5.70 12.97
C ASN A 158 15.34 -7.19 13.27
N ASP A 159 14.94 -7.66 14.45
CA ASP A 159 15.21 -9.01 14.91
C ASP A 159 14.35 -10.08 14.24
N THR A 160 13.25 -9.68 13.60
CA THR A 160 12.27 -10.59 12.97
C THR A 160 12.33 -10.59 11.44
N LEU A 161 13.11 -9.67 10.84
CA LEU A 161 13.23 -9.55 9.39
C LEU A 161 14.13 -10.64 8.79
N SER A 162 13.67 -11.24 7.70
CA SER A 162 14.49 -12.11 6.85
C SER A 162 15.58 -11.32 6.10
N SER A 163 16.61 -11.99 5.61
CA SER A 163 17.67 -11.37 4.79
C SER A 163 17.10 -10.69 3.53
N LYS A 164 16.09 -11.31 2.89
CA LYS A 164 15.40 -10.73 1.73
C LYS A 164 14.70 -9.42 2.08
N GLN A 165 13.98 -9.39 3.20
CA GLN A 165 13.30 -8.17 3.65
C GLN A 165 14.28 -7.05 4.02
N ARG A 166 15.39 -7.38 4.66
CA ARG A 166 16.46 -6.41 4.95
C ARG A 166 17.05 -5.82 3.66
N LEU A 167 17.26 -6.63 2.64
CA LEU A 167 17.74 -6.15 1.33
C LEU A 167 16.73 -5.21 0.67
N ILE A 168 15.43 -5.56 0.69
CA ILE A 168 14.35 -4.71 0.17
C ILE A 168 14.30 -3.37 0.90
N LEU A 169 14.38 -3.39 2.23
CA LEU A 169 14.40 -2.16 3.04
C LEU A 169 15.67 -1.34 2.79
N GLY A 170 16.81 -1.99 2.58
CA GLY A 170 18.05 -1.33 2.17
C GLY A 170 17.89 -0.56 0.85
N ALA A 171 17.27 -1.19 -0.14
CA ALA A 171 16.94 -0.54 -1.41
C ALA A 171 15.92 0.61 -1.21
N GLY A 172 14.91 0.42 -0.35
CA GLY A 172 13.96 1.48 0.01
C GLY A 172 14.64 2.69 0.66
N LYS A 173 15.58 2.48 1.59
CA LYS A 173 16.37 3.56 2.20
C LYS A 173 17.22 4.32 1.17
N ALA A 174 17.73 3.64 0.16
CA ALA A 174 18.53 4.26 -0.89
C ALA A 174 17.73 5.23 -1.78
N LEU A 175 16.39 5.25 -1.70
CA LEU A 175 15.56 6.28 -2.33
C LEU A 175 15.78 7.68 -1.74
N ALA A 176 16.42 7.80 -0.57
CA ALA A 176 16.85 9.08 0.00
C ALA A 176 18.02 9.72 -0.78
N ILE A 177 18.77 8.94 -1.56
CA ILE A 177 19.88 9.44 -2.36
C ILE A 177 19.33 10.33 -3.47
N ASP A 178 19.80 11.58 -3.53
CA ASP A 178 19.37 12.56 -4.55
C ASP A 178 20.01 12.24 -5.92
N ASN A 179 19.56 11.14 -6.51
CA ASN A 179 19.91 10.70 -7.85
C ASN A 179 18.67 10.17 -8.58
N PRO A 180 18.07 10.96 -9.48
CA PRO A 180 16.82 10.59 -10.14
C PRO A 180 16.87 9.28 -10.95
N VAL A 181 18.00 8.95 -11.54
CA VAL A 181 18.18 7.70 -12.30
C VAL A 181 18.16 6.51 -11.35
N LEU A 182 18.89 6.60 -10.24
CA LEU A 182 18.95 5.56 -9.23
C LEU A 182 17.57 5.36 -8.56
N GLN A 183 16.91 6.45 -8.16
CA GLN A 183 15.59 6.41 -7.55
C GLN A 183 14.55 5.72 -8.45
N LYS A 184 14.52 6.06 -9.74
CA LYS A 184 13.64 5.43 -10.72
C LYS A 184 13.92 3.94 -10.89
N SER A 185 15.19 3.58 -10.94
CA SER A 185 15.61 2.19 -11.08
C SER A 185 15.20 1.38 -9.86
N ILE A 186 15.47 1.87 -8.65
CA ILE A 186 15.06 1.23 -7.40
C ILE A 186 13.54 1.10 -7.33
N TYR A 187 12.81 2.18 -7.57
CA TYR A 187 11.33 2.16 -7.55
C TYR A 187 10.77 1.12 -8.53
N ARG A 188 11.28 1.08 -9.77
CA ARG A 188 10.83 0.13 -10.80
C ARG A 188 11.12 -1.31 -10.40
N VAL A 189 12.29 -1.59 -9.86
CA VAL A 189 12.65 -2.93 -9.37
C VAL A 189 11.73 -3.34 -8.23
N LEU A 190 11.61 -2.52 -7.18
CA LEU A 190 10.78 -2.84 -6.00
C LEU A 190 9.29 -3.01 -6.35
N ARG A 191 8.78 -2.22 -7.29
CA ARG A 191 7.37 -2.32 -7.71
C ARG A 191 7.06 -3.61 -8.47
N ASN A 192 8.05 -4.26 -9.07
CA ASN A 192 7.86 -5.46 -9.89
C ASN A 192 8.33 -6.77 -9.20
N LEU A 193 8.88 -6.67 -7.99
CA LEU A 193 9.18 -7.81 -7.11
C LEU A 193 7.95 -8.29 -6.36
#